data_d5fdefc5d761c611d94b34095a1aacc6
#
_entry.id   d5fdefc5d761c611d94b34095a1aacc6
#
_cell.length_a   1.000
_cell.length_b   1.000
_cell.length_c   1.000
_cell.angle_alpha   90.00
_cell.angle_beta   90.00
_cell.angle_gamma   90.00
#
_symmetry.space_group_name_H-M   'P 1'
#
loop_
_entity.id
_entity.type
_entity.pdbx_description
1 polymer ?
#
loop_
_entity_poly.entity_id
_entity_poly.type
_entity_poly.pdbx_seq_one_letter_code
_entity_poly.pdbx_strand_id
1 'polypeptide(L)'
;MKWRPRKGGSDVEDRRGQGGGGFGGMGGGGLPIPMGRKGGSAGILILVVVGFLILRGCGGGDDGGGGFGFPGLPDQTGVPAQETGGEAPAGAPQGDQQAQFAEFVVGDAQDFWQQQFASSGDKFKRAKLVLFTGAVNTGCGQGSAATGPFYCPLDQKAYIDLSFFDELSRRFQAPGDFAQAYVLAHEIGHHVQQQLGIEQRVRDQSQSSPDDANELSVRLELQADCFAGLWGRSAYQAGALEDGDLEEGIVAAEAVGDDRIQEQTQGRIDPESWTHGSSEQRQKWFRAGFDSGDINACDTFSVDEV
;
A
#
# COMPACT_ATOMS: atom_id res chain seq x y z
N MET A 1 -16.55 -10.73 -1.71
CA MET A 1 -17.54 -9.61 -1.64
C MET A 1 -18.36 -9.50 -2.93
N LYS A 2 -19.56 -8.88 -2.89
CA LYS A 2 -20.42 -8.67 -4.07
C LYS A 2 -20.08 -7.35 -4.73
N TRP A 3 -19.56 -7.41 -5.94
CA TRP A 3 -19.15 -6.23 -6.68
C TRP A 3 -19.58 -6.30 -8.16
N ARG A 4 -19.60 -5.18 -8.82
CA ARG A 4 -19.88 -5.07 -10.26
C ARG A 4 -18.96 -4.01 -10.87
N PRO A 5 -18.49 -4.22 -12.12
CA PRO A 5 -17.70 -3.20 -12.81
C PRO A 5 -18.42 -1.84 -12.85
N ARG A 6 -17.71 -0.78 -12.51
CA ARG A 6 -18.25 0.59 -12.59
C ARG A 6 -18.26 1.05 -14.04
N LYS A 7 -19.38 1.62 -14.47
CA LYS A 7 -19.46 2.21 -15.79
C LYS A 7 -18.92 3.64 -15.75
N GLY A 8 -17.84 3.91 -16.47
CA GLY A 8 -17.29 5.25 -16.63
C GLY A 8 -16.50 5.76 -15.43
N GLY A 9 -15.88 4.89 -14.65
CA GLY A 9 -15.03 5.26 -13.53
C GLY A 9 -13.79 6.00 -14.03
N SER A 10 -13.63 7.25 -13.57
CA SER A 10 -12.48 8.09 -13.91
C SER A 10 -11.37 8.03 -12.86
N ASP A 11 -11.52 7.16 -11.85
CA ASP A 11 -10.62 7.14 -10.70
C ASP A 11 -9.36 6.30 -10.92
N VAL A 12 -9.31 5.49 -11.98
CA VAL A 12 -8.16 4.66 -12.35
C VAL A 12 -7.39 5.28 -13.51
N GLU A 13 -6.08 5.28 -13.40
CA GLU A 13 -5.12 5.64 -14.43
C GLU A 13 -4.25 4.41 -14.71
N ASP A 14 -4.50 3.71 -15.82
CA ASP A 14 -3.75 2.50 -16.17
C ASP A 14 -2.46 2.88 -16.90
N ARG A 15 -1.32 2.66 -16.24
CA ARG A 15 0.03 2.83 -16.77
C ARG A 15 0.75 1.51 -16.98
N ARG A 16 0.05 0.38 -16.87
CA ARG A 16 0.64 -0.93 -17.15
C ARG A 16 1.12 -0.99 -18.60
N GLY A 17 2.31 -1.52 -18.82
CA GLY A 17 2.92 -1.55 -20.15
C GLY A 17 3.54 -0.22 -20.64
N GLN A 18 3.41 0.88 -19.87
CA GLN A 18 4.11 2.13 -20.15
C GLN A 18 5.50 2.18 -19.47
N GLY A 19 5.89 1.13 -18.79
CA GLY A 19 7.09 1.02 -18.00
C GLY A 19 8.33 0.77 -18.87
N GLY A 20 9.34 1.60 -18.70
CA GLY A 20 10.70 1.33 -19.12
C GLY A 20 10.96 1.55 -20.60
N GLY A 21 10.77 2.77 -21.10
CA GLY A 21 11.51 3.23 -22.27
C GLY A 21 12.99 3.05 -21.96
N GLY A 22 13.55 1.92 -22.43
CA GLY A 22 14.96 1.63 -22.35
C GLY A 22 15.75 2.83 -22.88
N PHE A 23 16.83 3.17 -22.23
CA PHE A 23 17.91 3.94 -22.82
C PHE A 23 18.42 3.18 -24.05
N GLY A 24 17.62 3.24 -25.10
CA GLY A 24 17.98 2.80 -26.45
C GLY A 24 18.87 3.86 -27.07
N GLY A 25 20.15 3.56 -27.12
CA GLY A 25 21.20 4.04 -27.95
C GLY A 25 21.00 5.39 -28.64
N MET A 26 21.67 6.41 -28.11
CA MET A 26 22.17 7.51 -28.94
C MET A 26 23.65 7.60 -28.73
N GLY A 27 24.36 7.24 -29.82
CA GLY A 27 25.82 7.20 -29.90
C GLY A 27 26.46 8.58 -29.71
N GLY A 28 27.62 8.55 -29.14
CA GLY A 28 28.78 9.37 -29.40
C GLY A 28 28.60 10.88 -29.34
N GLY A 29 29.12 11.51 -28.27
CA GLY A 29 29.37 12.95 -28.22
C GLY A 29 29.75 13.38 -26.81
N GLY A 30 31.03 13.20 -26.45
CA GLY A 30 31.55 13.65 -25.16
C GLY A 30 31.57 15.18 -25.06
N LEU A 31 30.98 15.70 -23.99
CA LEU A 31 31.27 17.03 -23.47
C LEU A 31 31.53 16.94 -21.95
N PRO A 32 32.57 17.58 -21.44
CA PRO A 32 32.94 17.53 -20.03
C PRO A 32 32.02 18.45 -19.22
N ILE A 33 31.37 17.88 -18.19
CA ILE A 33 30.56 18.65 -17.24
C ILE A 33 31.46 19.07 -16.08
N PRO A 34 31.56 20.38 -15.74
CA PRO A 34 32.31 20.82 -14.57
C PRO A 34 31.60 20.48 -13.29
N MET A 35 32.29 19.83 -12.36
CA MET A 35 31.90 19.58 -11.00
C MET A 35 31.76 20.88 -10.20
N GLY A 36 30.54 21.28 -9.88
CA GLY A 36 30.22 22.35 -8.94
C GLY A 36 29.60 21.79 -7.67
N ARG A 37 30.39 21.81 -6.58
CA ARG A 37 29.91 21.52 -5.21
C ARG A 37 29.04 22.68 -4.73
N LYS A 38 27.87 22.44 -4.18
CA LYS A 38 27.35 22.91 -2.87
C LYS A 38 25.83 22.86 -2.80
N GLY A 39 25.34 22.44 -1.65
CA GLY A 39 24.01 22.80 -1.15
C GLY A 39 23.11 21.62 -0.87
N GLY A 40 23.13 21.14 0.37
CA GLY A 40 22.24 20.12 0.90
C GLY A 40 20.79 20.61 1.00
N SER A 41 19.92 19.69 0.78
CA SER A 41 18.59 19.65 1.41
C SER A 41 18.23 18.18 1.50
N ALA A 42 18.39 17.61 2.69
CA ALA A 42 17.87 16.30 3.03
C ALA A 42 16.35 16.42 3.10
N GLY A 43 15.69 16.23 1.98
CA GLY A 43 14.25 15.94 1.95
C GLY A 43 14.09 14.50 2.45
N ILE A 44 13.68 14.34 3.70
CA ILE A 44 13.24 13.03 4.21
C ILE A 44 11.91 12.75 3.54
N LEU A 45 11.96 11.93 2.49
CA LEU A 45 10.79 11.31 1.90
C LEU A 45 10.33 10.24 2.90
N ILE A 46 9.23 10.49 3.56
CA ILE A 46 8.46 9.43 4.21
C ILE A 46 7.83 8.63 3.07
N LEU A 47 8.59 7.69 2.55
CA LEU A 47 8.06 6.63 1.72
C LEU A 47 7.44 5.63 2.70
N VAL A 48 6.14 5.63 2.79
CA VAL A 48 5.38 4.54 3.40
C VAL A 48 5.61 3.31 2.54
N VAL A 49 6.53 2.46 2.95
CA VAL A 49 6.96 1.38 2.09
C VAL A 49 7.38 0.17 2.91
N VAL A 50 6.72 -0.92 2.69
CA VAL A 50 7.10 -2.30 3.06
C VAL A 50 8.51 -2.70 2.54
N GLY A 51 9.24 -1.82 1.89
CA GLY A 51 10.54 -2.10 1.24
C GLY A 51 11.79 -1.56 1.92
N PHE A 52 11.73 -0.78 3.01
CA PHE A 52 12.92 -0.11 3.54
C PHE A 52 13.88 -1.01 4.35
N LEU A 53 13.49 -2.22 4.71
CA LEU A 53 14.33 -3.11 5.53
C LEU A 53 15.40 -3.90 4.77
N ILE A 54 15.46 -3.82 3.43
CA ILE A 54 16.45 -4.58 2.65
C ILE A 54 17.76 -3.81 2.41
N LEU A 55 17.83 -2.50 2.65
CA LEU A 55 18.93 -1.65 2.21
C LEU A 55 19.88 -1.13 3.30
N ARG A 56 19.70 -1.50 4.56
CA ARG A 56 20.63 -1.06 5.64
C ARG A 56 21.66 -2.08 6.10
N GLY A 57 21.88 -3.14 5.35
CA GLY A 57 22.79 -4.25 5.69
C GLY A 57 24.04 -4.40 4.81
N CYS A 58 24.60 -3.35 4.15
CA CYS A 58 25.90 -3.44 3.49
C CYS A 58 26.59 -2.09 3.46
N GLY A 59 27.32 -1.80 4.52
CA GLY A 59 28.32 -0.73 4.57
C GLY A 59 29.63 -1.27 5.09
N GLY A 60 30.62 -1.45 4.19
CA GLY A 60 32.02 -1.60 4.58
C GLY A 60 32.75 -2.78 3.92
N GLY A 61 33.72 -2.47 3.05
CA GLY A 61 34.84 -3.34 2.74
C GLY A 61 35.05 -3.66 1.26
N ASP A 62 36.10 -3.12 0.75
CA ASP A 62 36.68 -3.26 -0.59
C ASP A 62 37.01 -4.71 -1.03
N ASP A 63 37.13 -4.84 -2.36
CA ASP A 63 37.92 -5.78 -3.17
C ASP A 63 37.40 -7.19 -3.46
N GLY A 64 37.30 -7.48 -4.75
CA GLY A 64 37.53 -8.81 -5.31
C GLY A 64 36.35 -9.46 -6.04
N GLY A 65 36.41 -9.43 -7.36
CA GLY A 65 35.51 -10.15 -8.25
C GLY A 65 35.41 -11.66 -7.95
N GLY A 66 34.20 -12.18 -7.96
CA GLY A 66 33.95 -13.61 -7.84
C GLY A 66 32.46 -13.88 -8.05
N GLY A 67 32.11 -14.37 -9.22
CA GLY A 67 30.75 -14.80 -9.54
C GLY A 67 30.29 -15.92 -8.62
N PHE A 68 29.20 -15.73 -7.92
CA PHE A 68 28.53 -16.79 -7.19
C PHE A 68 27.44 -17.42 -8.07
N GLY A 69 27.82 -18.57 -8.69
CA GLY A 69 26.85 -19.49 -9.27
C GLY A 69 26.08 -20.18 -8.15
N PHE A 70 24.76 -20.13 -8.21
CA PHE A 70 23.90 -20.98 -7.37
C PHE A 70 23.97 -22.42 -7.84
N PRO A 71 24.15 -23.42 -6.91
CA PRO A 71 24.04 -24.84 -7.27
C PRO A 71 22.57 -25.15 -7.58
N GLY A 72 22.38 -25.93 -8.66
CA GLY A 72 21.09 -26.25 -9.24
C GLY A 72 20.08 -26.87 -8.29
N LEU A 73 18.85 -26.41 -8.42
CA LEU A 73 17.66 -27.08 -7.94
C LEU A 73 17.27 -28.19 -8.93
N PRO A 74 16.88 -29.36 -8.45
CA PRO A 74 16.46 -30.45 -9.33
C PRO A 74 15.09 -30.11 -9.95
N ASP A 75 15.01 -30.35 -11.25
CA ASP A 75 13.82 -30.36 -12.07
C ASP A 75 12.79 -31.36 -11.51
N GLN A 76 11.67 -30.88 -11.00
CA GLN A 76 10.51 -31.69 -10.65
C GLN A 76 9.39 -31.44 -11.66
N THR A 77 9.43 -32.25 -12.70
CA THR A 77 8.31 -32.43 -13.62
C THR A 77 7.15 -33.15 -12.95
N GLY A 78 5.96 -32.54 -12.97
CA GLY A 78 4.68 -33.21 -13.02
C GLY A 78 3.97 -33.52 -11.71
N VAL A 79 3.12 -32.56 -11.26
CA VAL A 79 1.89 -32.89 -10.51
C VAL A 79 0.75 -32.09 -11.15
N PRO A 80 -0.38 -32.71 -11.53
CA PRO A 80 -1.49 -31.98 -12.11
C PRO A 80 -2.19 -31.15 -11.02
N ALA A 81 -2.37 -29.85 -11.29
CA ALA A 81 -3.18 -28.96 -10.48
C ALA A 81 -4.64 -29.41 -10.53
N GLN A 82 -5.21 -29.71 -9.37
CA GLN A 82 -6.63 -29.97 -9.20
C GLN A 82 -7.33 -28.64 -9.03
N GLU A 83 -8.00 -28.19 -10.09
CA GLU A 83 -8.87 -27.02 -10.09
C GLU A 83 -10.11 -27.30 -9.24
N THR A 84 -10.25 -26.57 -8.13
CA THR A 84 -11.53 -26.41 -7.48
C THR A 84 -12.17 -25.13 -8.02
N GLY A 85 -13.09 -25.29 -8.95
CA GLY A 85 -13.75 -24.21 -9.66
C GLY A 85 -14.72 -23.43 -8.79
N GLY A 86 -14.44 -22.17 -8.61
CA GLY A 86 -15.45 -21.13 -8.47
C GLY A 86 -15.60 -20.45 -9.82
N GLU A 87 -16.75 -20.55 -10.43
CA GLU A 87 -17.04 -20.10 -11.79
C GLU A 87 -17.09 -18.57 -11.83
N ALA A 88 -15.98 -17.96 -12.25
CA ALA A 88 -15.95 -16.54 -12.61
C ALA A 88 -16.71 -16.31 -13.93
N PRO A 89 -17.40 -15.19 -14.12
CA PRO A 89 -18.06 -14.92 -15.40
C PRO A 89 -17.04 -14.92 -16.53
N ALA A 90 -17.26 -15.79 -17.51
CA ALA A 90 -16.40 -15.99 -18.66
C ALA A 90 -16.30 -14.70 -19.49
N GLY A 91 -15.10 -14.16 -19.66
CA GLY A 91 -14.89 -13.17 -20.70
C GLY A 91 -13.76 -12.18 -20.62
N ALA A 92 -13.23 -11.82 -19.45
CA ALA A 92 -12.13 -10.86 -19.36
C ALA A 92 -10.80 -11.56 -18.98
N PRO A 93 -9.64 -11.12 -19.49
CA PRO A 93 -8.35 -11.55 -19.00
C PRO A 93 -8.25 -11.32 -17.47
N GLN A 94 -7.60 -12.22 -16.75
CA GLN A 94 -7.54 -12.14 -15.28
C GLN A 94 -7.03 -10.78 -14.76
N GLY A 95 -6.08 -10.16 -15.46
CA GLY A 95 -5.58 -8.82 -15.15
C GLY A 95 -6.62 -7.70 -15.32
N ASP A 96 -7.59 -7.87 -16.22
CA ASP A 96 -8.67 -6.87 -16.39
C ASP A 96 -9.74 -7.01 -15.32
N GLN A 97 -9.99 -8.21 -14.80
CA GLN A 97 -10.90 -8.41 -13.66
C GLN A 97 -10.35 -7.79 -12.39
N GLN A 98 -9.06 -7.98 -12.11
CA GLN A 98 -8.39 -7.33 -10.96
C GLN A 98 -8.40 -5.81 -11.09
N ALA A 99 -8.16 -5.27 -12.28
CA ALA A 99 -8.24 -3.83 -12.51
C ALA A 99 -9.66 -3.29 -12.30
N GLN A 100 -10.68 -3.99 -12.80
CA GLN A 100 -12.09 -3.64 -12.60
C GLN A 100 -12.49 -3.73 -11.13
N PHE A 101 -11.99 -4.74 -10.40
CA PHE A 101 -12.19 -4.86 -8.97
C PHE A 101 -11.55 -3.70 -8.21
N ALA A 102 -10.30 -3.37 -8.51
CA ALA A 102 -9.62 -2.24 -7.90
C ALA A 102 -10.33 -0.90 -8.18
N GLU A 103 -10.83 -0.71 -9.41
CA GLU A 103 -11.65 0.45 -9.76
C GLU A 103 -12.96 0.50 -8.95
N PHE A 104 -13.62 -0.65 -8.78
CA PHE A 104 -14.82 -0.73 -7.97
C PHE A 104 -14.54 -0.33 -6.53
N VAL A 105 -13.54 -0.93 -5.88
CA VAL A 105 -13.21 -0.69 -4.47
C VAL A 105 -12.84 0.78 -4.23
N VAL A 106 -11.90 1.31 -5.02
CA VAL A 106 -11.45 2.70 -4.88
C VAL A 106 -12.60 3.68 -5.14
N GLY A 107 -13.44 3.39 -6.15
CA GLY A 107 -14.61 4.20 -6.43
C GLY A 107 -15.61 4.20 -5.30
N ASP A 108 -15.89 3.03 -4.70
CA ASP A 108 -16.84 2.87 -3.60
C ASP A 108 -16.32 3.52 -2.31
N ALA A 109 -15.04 3.30 -1.98
CA ALA A 109 -14.41 3.94 -0.82
C ALA A 109 -14.44 5.48 -0.94
N GLN A 110 -14.19 6.03 -2.12
CA GLN A 110 -14.25 7.47 -2.35
C GLN A 110 -15.69 8.02 -2.35
N ASP A 111 -16.69 7.25 -2.78
CA ASP A 111 -18.10 7.63 -2.66
C ASP A 111 -18.51 7.73 -1.18
N PHE A 112 -18.07 6.77 -0.35
CA PHE A 112 -18.23 6.81 1.10
C PHE A 112 -17.61 8.07 1.70
N TRP A 113 -16.34 8.35 1.41
CA TRP A 113 -15.66 9.52 1.95
C TRP A 113 -16.24 10.85 1.45
N GLN A 114 -16.70 10.90 0.20
CA GLN A 114 -17.39 12.07 -0.32
C GLN A 114 -18.66 12.38 0.48
N GLN A 115 -19.40 11.35 0.92
CA GLN A 115 -20.58 11.53 1.78
C GLN A 115 -20.17 11.99 3.20
N GLN A 116 -19.11 11.42 3.78
CA GLN A 116 -18.61 11.84 5.09
C GLN A 116 -18.19 13.32 5.09
N PHE A 117 -17.41 13.76 4.12
CA PHE A 117 -17.00 15.16 3.99
C PHE A 117 -18.21 16.09 3.77
N ALA A 118 -19.14 15.70 2.91
CA ALA A 118 -20.36 16.48 2.67
C ALA A 118 -21.21 16.64 3.94
N SER A 119 -21.28 15.63 4.81
CA SER A 119 -21.99 15.69 6.08
C SER A 119 -21.39 16.70 7.06
N SER A 120 -20.08 16.96 6.95
CA SER A 120 -19.35 17.98 7.73
C SER A 120 -19.31 19.35 7.05
N GLY A 121 -19.92 19.50 5.87
CA GLY A 121 -19.91 20.74 5.10
C GLY A 121 -18.65 20.95 4.24
N ASP A 122 -17.79 19.94 4.16
CA ASP A 122 -16.53 19.98 3.44
C ASP A 122 -16.63 19.32 2.06
N LYS A 123 -15.61 19.55 1.22
CA LYS A 123 -15.51 18.95 -0.12
C LYS A 123 -14.40 17.92 -0.16
N PHE A 124 -14.74 16.71 -0.55
CA PHE A 124 -13.78 15.67 -0.85
C PHE A 124 -13.28 15.78 -2.29
N LYS A 125 -11.97 15.81 -2.47
CA LYS A 125 -11.32 15.73 -3.79
C LYS A 125 -10.90 14.29 -4.04
N ARG A 126 -11.38 13.68 -5.11
CA ARG A 126 -11.07 12.28 -5.41
C ARG A 126 -9.60 12.10 -5.82
N ALA A 127 -8.98 11.05 -5.32
CA ALA A 127 -7.67 10.57 -5.77
C ALA A 127 -7.77 9.77 -7.06
N LYS A 128 -6.64 9.56 -7.74
CA LYS A 128 -6.48 8.55 -8.78
C LYS A 128 -5.78 7.33 -8.21
N LEU A 129 -6.24 6.16 -8.59
CA LEU A 129 -5.48 4.92 -8.46
C LEU A 129 -4.68 4.70 -9.73
N VAL A 130 -3.37 4.64 -9.63
CA VAL A 130 -2.46 4.35 -10.74
C VAL A 130 -2.10 2.87 -10.72
N LEU A 131 -2.49 2.15 -11.78
CA LEU A 131 -2.04 0.78 -12.01
C LEU A 131 -0.71 0.82 -12.75
N PHE A 132 0.30 0.15 -12.25
CA PHE A 132 1.62 0.08 -12.87
C PHE A 132 2.19 -1.34 -12.87
N THR A 133 3.34 -1.55 -13.51
CA THR A 133 4.08 -2.83 -13.50
C THR A 133 5.55 -2.57 -13.21
N GLY A 134 6.08 -3.21 -12.18
CA GLY A 134 7.48 -3.18 -11.79
C GLY A 134 7.91 -1.87 -11.13
N ALA A 135 7.97 -0.77 -11.89
CA ALA A 135 8.39 0.54 -11.38
C ALA A 135 7.56 1.67 -12.00
N VAL A 136 7.38 2.77 -11.25
CA VAL A 136 6.61 3.94 -11.67
C VAL A 136 7.25 5.23 -11.15
N ASN A 137 7.19 6.30 -11.95
CA ASN A 137 7.56 7.64 -11.49
C ASN A 137 6.35 8.34 -10.88
N THR A 138 6.54 8.91 -9.69
CA THR A 138 5.51 9.61 -8.92
C THR A 138 5.98 10.98 -8.49
N GLY A 139 5.10 11.80 -7.95
CA GLY A 139 5.46 13.07 -7.31
C GLY A 139 6.40 12.89 -6.11
N CYS A 140 6.38 11.72 -5.47
CA CYS A 140 7.21 11.37 -4.31
C CYS A 140 8.55 10.71 -4.68
N GLY A 141 8.84 10.52 -5.96
CA GLY A 141 10.01 9.83 -6.47
C GLY A 141 9.65 8.56 -7.23
N GLN A 142 10.60 7.65 -7.36
CA GLN A 142 10.40 6.37 -8.04
C GLN A 142 9.78 5.36 -7.08
N GLY A 143 8.58 4.84 -7.42
CA GLY A 143 7.94 3.72 -6.76
C GLY A 143 8.32 2.38 -7.42
N SER A 144 8.25 1.31 -6.64
CA SER A 144 8.57 -0.06 -7.07
C SER A 144 7.48 -1.03 -6.63
N ALA A 145 7.15 -2.02 -7.45
CA ALA A 145 6.26 -3.11 -7.06
C ALA A 145 6.73 -3.85 -5.80
N ALA A 146 8.05 -3.94 -5.60
CA ALA A 146 8.63 -4.59 -4.42
C ALA A 146 8.28 -3.89 -3.09
N THR A 147 7.79 -2.67 -3.14
CA THR A 147 7.42 -1.89 -1.95
C THR A 147 5.94 -2.02 -1.59
N GLY A 148 5.18 -2.78 -2.37
CA GLY A 148 3.73 -2.89 -2.22
C GLY A 148 2.98 -1.66 -2.74
N PRO A 149 1.66 -1.60 -2.51
CA PRO A 149 0.84 -0.43 -2.76
C PRO A 149 1.28 0.76 -1.91
N PHE A 150 1.03 1.97 -2.37
CA PHE A 150 1.35 3.18 -1.60
C PHE A 150 0.55 4.39 -2.08
N TYR A 151 0.36 5.33 -1.18
CA TYR A 151 -0.16 6.66 -1.49
C TYR A 151 0.98 7.69 -1.57
N CYS A 152 0.94 8.57 -2.57
CA CYS A 152 1.87 9.69 -2.68
C CYS A 152 1.16 11.02 -2.38
N PRO A 153 1.48 11.70 -1.27
CA PRO A 153 0.82 12.95 -0.90
C PRO A 153 1.15 14.12 -1.84
N LEU A 154 2.31 14.10 -2.51
CA LEU A 154 2.73 15.21 -3.37
C LEU A 154 1.93 15.28 -4.68
N ASP A 155 1.51 14.15 -5.23
CA ASP A 155 0.64 14.12 -6.42
C ASP A 155 -0.79 13.65 -6.12
N GLN A 156 -1.07 13.29 -4.86
CA GLN A 156 -2.37 12.86 -4.36
C GLN A 156 -2.95 11.66 -5.13
N LYS A 157 -2.10 10.66 -5.35
CA LYS A 157 -2.45 9.42 -6.05
C LYS A 157 -2.08 8.20 -5.22
N ALA A 158 -2.92 7.17 -5.28
CA ALA A 158 -2.59 5.82 -4.83
C ALA A 158 -1.99 5.03 -5.99
N TYR A 159 -1.07 4.13 -5.69
CA TYR A 159 -0.32 3.34 -6.67
C TYR A 159 -0.37 1.87 -6.30
N ILE A 160 -0.59 1.00 -7.28
CA ILE A 160 -0.55 -0.45 -7.09
C ILE A 160 -0.02 -1.17 -8.33
N ASP A 161 0.89 -2.11 -8.12
CA ASP A 161 1.11 -3.21 -9.05
C ASP A 161 0.16 -4.34 -8.67
N LEU A 162 -0.71 -4.77 -9.58
CA LEU A 162 -1.73 -5.78 -9.28
C LEU A 162 -1.14 -7.15 -8.91
N SER A 163 0.16 -7.41 -9.20
CA SER A 163 0.84 -8.61 -8.72
C SER A 163 0.92 -8.68 -7.18
N PHE A 164 0.76 -7.55 -6.50
CA PHE A 164 0.69 -7.52 -5.04
C PHE A 164 -0.48 -8.35 -4.49
N PHE A 165 -1.57 -8.48 -5.20
CA PHE A 165 -2.69 -9.33 -4.76
C PHE A 165 -2.31 -10.81 -4.69
N ASP A 166 -1.45 -11.26 -5.60
CA ASP A 166 -0.86 -12.60 -5.52
C ASP A 166 0.12 -12.73 -4.34
N GLU A 167 0.91 -11.68 -4.06
CA GLU A 167 1.81 -11.66 -2.90
C GLU A 167 1.01 -11.67 -1.59
N LEU A 168 -0.05 -10.87 -1.49
CA LEU A 168 -0.95 -10.81 -0.34
C LEU A 168 -1.51 -12.21 -0.03
N SER A 169 -1.97 -12.91 -1.06
CA SER A 169 -2.52 -14.25 -0.91
C SER A 169 -1.46 -15.31 -0.56
N ARG A 170 -0.32 -15.33 -1.27
CA ARG A 170 0.66 -16.43 -1.19
C ARG A 170 1.73 -16.22 -0.16
N ARG A 171 2.30 -15.00 -0.12
CA ARG A 171 3.41 -14.67 0.78
C ARG A 171 2.90 -14.26 2.14
N PHE A 172 1.92 -13.37 2.17
CA PHE A 172 1.35 -12.85 3.42
C PHE A 172 0.23 -13.74 3.99
N GLN A 173 -0.19 -14.78 3.25
CA GLN A 173 -1.24 -15.72 3.66
C GLN A 173 -2.57 -15.04 4.01
N ALA A 174 -2.88 -13.95 3.34
CA ALA A 174 -4.13 -13.21 3.43
C ALA A 174 -4.90 -13.28 2.08
N PRO A 175 -5.45 -14.45 1.73
CA PRO A 175 -6.26 -14.60 0.52
C PRO A 175 -7.63 -13.93 0.71
N GLY A 176 -8.30 -13.67 -0.41
CA GLY A 176 -9.67 -13.19 -0.44
C GLY A 176 -9.79 -11.85 -1.17
N ASP A 177 -10.99 -11.56 -1.62
CA ASP A 177 -11.21 -10.31 -2.34
C ASP A 177 -11.38 -9.13 -1.37
N PHE A 178 -11.91 -9.35 -0.17
CA PHE A 178 -11.98 -8.29 0.83
C PHE A 178 -10.60 -7.98 1.47
N ALA A 179 -9.66 -8.94 1.49
CA ALA A 179 -8.26 -8.66 1.83
C ALA A 179 -7.63 -7.66 0.85
N GLN A 180 -7.88 -7.83 -0.46
CA GLN A 180 -7.43 -6.90 -1.50
C GLN A 180 -8.15 -5.54 -1.38
N ALA A 181 -9.45 -5.56 -1.05
CA ALA A 181 -10.25 -4.37 -0.86
C ALA A 181 -9.77 -3.54 0.34
N TYR A 182 -9.40 -4.20 1.45
CA TYR A 182 -8.84 -3.53 2.62
C TYR A 182 -7.58 -2.73 2.26
N VAL A 183 -6.65 -3.33 1.51
CA VAL A 183 -5.41 -2.64 1.10
C VAL A 183 -5.72 -1.36 0.31
N LEU A 184 -6.61 -1.46 -0.68
CA LEU A 184 -7.00 -0.30 -1.49
C LEU A 184 -7.73 0.78 -0.66
N ALA A 185 -8.57 0.38 0.28
CA ALA A 185 -9.26 1.30 1.19
C ALA A 185 -8.30 1.98 2.17
N HIS A 186 -7.24 1.29 2.60
CA HIS A 186 -6.16 1.83 3.42
C HIS A 186 -5.42 2.95 2.67
N GLU A 187 -5.07 2.75 1.39
CA GLU A 187 -4.44 3.80 0.58
C GLU A 187 -5.36 5.04 0.39
N ILE A 188 -6.67 4.82 0.28
CA ILE A 188 -7.64 5.92 0.31
C ILE A 188 -7.72 6.56 1.70
N GLY A 189 -7.48 5.82 2.77
CA GLY A 189 -7.34 6.35 4.13
C GLY A 189 -6.21 7.39 4.22
N HIS A 190 -5.04 7.13 3.64
CA HIS A 190 -3.96 8.12 3.54
C HIS A 190 -4.37 9.36 2.74
N HIS A 191 -5.14 9.18 1.67
CA HIS A 191 -5.68 10.33 0.93
C HIS A 191 -6.62 11.18 1.79
N VAL A 192 -7.44 10.56 2.64
CA VAL A 192 -8.29 11.26 3.61
C VAL A 192 -7.43 12.02 4.62
N GLN A 193 -6.40 11.42 5.17
CA GLN A 193 -5.45 12.06 6.10
C GLN A 193 -4.80 13.29 5.47
N GLN A 194 -4.39 13.18 4.19
CA GLN A 194 -3.84 14.31 3.45
C GLN A 194 -4.86 15.46 3.34
N GLN A 195 -6.14 15.18 3.05
CA GLN A 195 -7.17 16.20 2.93
C GLN A 195 -7.55 16.83 4.27
N LEU A 196 -7.50 16.07 5.37
CA LEU A 196 -7.72 16.54 6.73
C LEU A 196 -6.48 17.27 7.31
N GLY A 197 -5.37 17.34 6.56
CA GLY A 197 -4.12 17.96 6.99
C GLY A 197 -3.39 17.21 8.10
N ILE A 198 -3.79 15.96 8.36
CA ILE A 198 -3.17 15.09 9.39
C ILE A 198 -1.74 14.75 8.97
N GLU A 199 -1.56 14.33 7.74
CA GLU A 199 -0.25 13.96 7.20
C GLU A 199 0.77 15.12 7.23
N GLN A 200 0.31 16.36 6.96
CA GLN A 200 1.17 17.52 7.06
C GLN A 200 1.58 17.78 8.52
N ARG A 201 0.65 17.67 9.48
CA ARG A 201 0.98 17.83 10.92
C ARG A 201 1.98 16.78 11.38
N VAL A 202 1.80 15.51 11.01
CA VAL A 202 2.72 14.42 11.33
C VAL A 202 4.10 14.71 10.76
N ARG A 203 4.20 15.16 9.53
CA ARG A 203 5.47 15.52 8.88
C ARG A 203 6.19 16.65 9.61
N ASP A 204 5.47 17.72 9.94
CA ASP A 204 6.04 18.87 10.64
C ASP A 204 6.50 18.47 12.06
N GLN A 205 5.74 17.62 12.74
CA GLN A 205 6.11 17.11 14.06
C GLN A 205 7.31 16.17 14.01
N SER A 206 7.36 15.24 13.05
CA SER A 206 8.51 14.34 12.86
C SER A 206 9.81 15.10 12.50
N GLN A 207 9.70 16.24 11.83
CA GLN A 207 10.87 17.09 11.55
C GLN A 207 11.35 17.84 12.81
N SER A 208 10.43 18.24 13.69
CA SER A 208 10.76 18.92 14.96
C SER A 208 11.20 17.97 16.07
N SER A 209 10.70 16.74 16.05
CA SER A 209 10.99 15.67 17.01
C SER A 209 11.34 14.37 16.27
N PRO A 210 12.57 14.22 15.76
CA PRO A 210 12.94 13.03 14.98
C PRO A 210 12.88 11.72 15.77
N ASP A 211 13.01 11.75 17.09
CA ASP A 211 12.94 10.58 17.96
C ASP A 211 11.50 10.00 18.02
N ASP A 212 10.48 10.84 17.80
CA ASP A 212 9.07 10.43 17.80
C ASP A 212 8.59 10.00 16.40
N ALA A 213 9.44 10.11 15.37
CA ALA A 213 9.02 9.94 13.97
C ALA A 213 8.41 8.56 13.67
N ASN A 214 8.96 7.49 14.25
CA ASN A 214 8.45 6.14 14.08
C ASN A 214 7.08 5.98 14.75
N GLU A 215 6.91 6.46 15.96
CA GLU A 215 5.62 6.42 16.67
C GLU A 215 4.55 7.21 15.91
N LEU A 216 4.88 8.39 15.45
CA LEU A 216 3.97 9.21 14.64
C LEU A 216 3.58 8.52 13.32
N SER A 217 4.53 7.81 12.69
CA SER A 217 4.26 6.99 11.51
C SER A 217 3.29 5.85 11.84
N VAL A 218 3.54 5.10 12.93
CA VAL A 218 2.63 4.03 13.39
C VAL A 218 1.23 4.57 13.62
N ARG A 219 1.07 5.70 14.31
CA ARG A 219 -0.25 6.33 14.55
C ARG A 219 -0.96 6.71 13.25
N LEU A 220 -0.23 7.19 12.25
CA LEU A 220 -0.76 7.52 10.93
C LEU A 220 -1.28 6.26 10.22
N GLU A 221 -0.52 5.18 10.21
CA GLU A 221 -0.88 3.89 9.63
C GLU A 221 -2.12 3.28 10.28
N LEU A 222 -2.15 3.23 11.60
CA LEU A 222 -3.28 2.68 12.36
C LEU A 222 -4.56 3.50 12.15
N GLN A 223 -4.44 4.81 11.94
CA GLN A 223 -5.59 5.64 11.57
C GLN A 223 -6.09 5.30 10.16
N ALA A 224 -5.19 5.02 9.20
CA ALA A 224 -5.59 4.58 7.87
C ALA A 224 -6.28 3.21 7.90
N ASP A 225 -5.84 2.29 8.78
CA ASP A 225 -6.55 1.03 9.03
C ASP A 225 -7.96 1.25 9.59
N CYS A 226 -8.10 2.18 10.54
CA CYS A 226 -9.42 2.52 11.08
C CYS A 226 -10.32 3.14 10.00
N PHE A 227 -9.80 3.97 9.14
CA PHE A 227 -10.55 4.54 8.01
C PHE A 227 -10.97 3.47 6.99
N ALA A 228 -10.13 2.47 6.74
CA ALA A 228 -10.50 1.31 5.94
C ALA A 228 -11.62 0.51 6.62
N GLY A 229 -11.60 0.38 7.96
CA GLY A 229 -12.66 -0.23 8.74
C GLY A 229 -14.00 0.50 8.64
N LEU A 230 -13.97 1.84 8.69
CA LEU A 230 -15.19 2.68 8.48
C LEU A 230 -15.83 2.42 7.12
N TRP A 231 -15.02 2.39 6.06
CA TRP A 231 -15.51 2.04 4.74
C TRP A 231 -16.05 0.60 4.70
N GLY A 232 -15.32 -0.36 5.28
CA GLY A 232 -15.74 -1.76 5.36
C GLY A 232 -17.12 -1.92 6.02
N ARG A 233 -17.41 -1.16 7.09
CA ARG A 233 -18.72 -1.11 7.70
C ARG A 233 -19.79 -0.59 6.72
N SER A 234 -19.49 0.45 5.98
CA SER A 234 -20.41 0.98 4.97
C SER A 234 -20.72 -0.06 3.89
N ALA A 235 -19.70 -0.78 3.41
CA ALA A 235 -19.86 -1.86 2.46
C ALA A 235 -20.69 -3.02 3.04
N TYR A 236 -20.50 -3.36 4.32
CA TYR A 236 -21.32 -4.33 5.02
C TYR A 236 -22.78 -3.90 5.08
N GLN A 237 -23.06 -2.66 5.49
CA GLN A 237 -24.41 -2.12 5.58
C GLN A 237 -25.11 -2.04 4.21
N ALA A 238 -24.36 -1.83 3.15
CA ALA A 238 -24.84 -1.87 1.76
C ALA A 238 -25.09 -3.31 1.26
N GLY A 239 -24.78 -4.36 2.05
CA GLY A 239 -24.93 -5.75 1.67
C GLY A 239 -23.92 -6.23 0.62
N ALA A 240 -22.79 -5.52 0.49
CA ALA A 240 -21.71 -5.87 -0.44
C ALA A 240 -20.77 -6.94 0.14
N LEU A 241 -20.71 -7.11 1.45
CA LEU A 241 -19.92 -8.16 2.08
C LEU A 241 -20.65 -9.49 2.11
N GLU A 242 -19.89 -10.58 2.00
CA GLU A 242 -20.31 -11.97 2.13
C GLU A 242 -19.75 -12.57 3.43
N ASP A 243 -20.23 -13.77 3.77
CA ASP A 243 -19.74 -14.47 4.98
C ASP A 243 -18.23 -14.76 4.84
N GLY A 244 -17.45 -14.32 5.82
CA GLY A 244 -15.99 -14.46 5.84
C GLY A 244 -15.20 -13.22 5.37
N ASP A 245 -15.82 -12.30 4.64
CA ASP A 245 -15.12 -11.12 4.11
C ASP A 245 -14.49 -10.27 5.21
N LEU A 246 -15.21 -10.02 6.31
CA LEU A 246 -14.65 -9.24 7.42
C LEU A 246 -13.39 -9.89 7.99
N GLU A 247 -13.38 -11.21 8.10
CA GLU A 247 -12.20 -11.95 8.58
C GLU A 247 -11.05 -11.85 7.60
N GLU A 248 -11.29 -11.85 6.29
CA GLU A 248 -10.27 -11.62 5.27
C GLU A 248 -9.59 -10.25 5.46
N GLY A 249 -10.36 -9.19 5.71
CA GLY A 249 -9.82 -7.85 5.98
C GLY A 249 -8.99 -7.80 7.27
N ILE A 250 -9.44 -8.48 8.32
CA ILE A 250 -8.72 -8.56 9.60
C ILE A 250 -7.40 -9.33 9.42
N VAL A 251 -7.43 -10.46 8.72
CA VAL A 251 -6.24 -11.25 8.41
C VAL A 251 -5.27 -10.44 7.53
N ALA A 252 -5.78 -9.64 6.60
CA ALA A 252 -4.92 -8.78 5.78
C ALA A 252 -4.24 -7.69 6.62
N ALA A 253 -4.96 -7.04 7.53
CA ALA A 253 -4.39 -6.05 8.45
C ALA A 253 -3.30 -6.67 9.34
N GLU A 254 -3.54 -7.88 9.87
CA GLU A 254 -2.54 -8.65 10.61
C GLU A 254 -1.31 -8.97 9.77
N ALA A 255 -1.51 -9.41 8.54
CA ALA A 255 -0.47 -9.95 7.68
C ALA A 255 0.59 -8.90 7.30
N VAL A 256 0.24 -7.62 7.32
CA VAL A 256 1.13 -6.50 6.98
C VAL A 256 1.64 -5.74 8.20
N GLY A 257 1.54 -6.32 9.42
CA GLY A 257 2.16 -5.79 10.63
C GLY A 257 3.69 -5.93 10.60
N ASP A 258 4.39 -4.93 11.17
CA ASP A 258 5.85 -4.89 11.19
C ASP A 258 6.46 -6.10 11.93
N ASP A 259 5.83 -6.56 13.00
CA ASP A 259 6.25 -7.73 13.77
C ASP A 259 6.29 -8.99 12.88
N ARG A 260 5.23 -9.23 12.10
CA ARG A 260 5.13 -10.39 11.23
C ARG A 260 6.09 -10.29 10.03
N ILE A 261 6.22 -9.11 9.45
CA ILE A 261 7.15 -8.87 8.33
C ILE A 261 8.59 -9.06 8.81
N GLN A 262 8.96 -8.52 9.97
CA GLN A 262 10.30 -8.63 10.52
C GLN A 262 10.63 -10.07 10.90
N GLU A 263 9.71 -10.80 11.52
CA GLU A 263 9.91 -12.22 11.84
C GLU A 263 10.18 -13.04 10.57
N GLN A 264 9.39 -12.84 9.52
CA GLN A 264 9.55 -13.56 8.24
C GLN A 264 10.82 -13.19 7.47
N THR A 265 11.28 -11.94 7.55
CA THR A 265 12.39 -11.45 6.73
C THR A 265 13.72 -11.43 7.46
N GLN A 266 13.71 -11.22 8.78
CA GLN A 266 14.90 -11.01 9.61
C GLN A 266 15.05 -12.05 10.72
N GLY A 267 14.00 -12.84 11.00
CA GLY A 267 13.96 -13.82 12.09
C GLY A 267 14.01 -13.22 13.51
N ARG A 268 13.77 -11.92 13.63
CA ARG A 268 13.72 -11.19 14.92
C ARG A 268 12.74 -10.02 14.80
N ILE A 269 12.15 -9.64 15.94
CA ILE A 269 11.25 -8.48 16.07
C ILE A 269 12.01 -7.36 16.76
N ASP A 270 11.93 -6.15 16.24
CA ASP A 270 12.54 -4.93 16.77
C ASP A 270 11.49 -3.79 16.78
N PRO A 271 10.73 -3.63 17.89
CA PRO A 271 9.64 -2.66 17.98
C PRO A 271 10.07 -1.21 17.78
N GLU A 272 11.30 -0.84 18.16
CA GLU A 272 11.82 0.51 18.02
C GLU A 272 11.97 0.96 16.55
N SER A 273 12.00 -0.01 15.63
CA SER A 273 12.12 0.26 14.19
C SER A 273 10.80 0.20 13.44
N TRP A 274 9.69 -0.01 14.12
CA TRP A 274 8.37 -0.09 13.49
C TRP A 274 7.93 1.25 12.92
N THR A 275 7.31 1.21 11.77
CA THR A 275 6.73 2.37 11.08
C THR A 275 5.28 2.16 10.69
N HIS A 276 4.78 0.91 10.74
CA HIS A 276 3.40 0.55 10.39
C HIS A 276 2.60 0.00 11.58
N GLY A 277 3.28 -0.35 12.68
CA GLY A 277 2.67 -0.95 13.85
C GLY A 277 2.60 -2.48 13.81
N SER A 278 2.25 -3.08 14.95
CA SER A 278 2.13 -4.53 15.07
C SER A 278 0.86 -5.06 14.40
N SER A 279 0.87 -6.35 14.11
CA SER A 279 -0.30 -7.10 13.65
C SER A 279 -1.52 -6.89 14.55
N GLU A 280 -1.33 -6.91 15.88
CA GLU A 280 -2.40 -6.70 16.85
C GLU A 280 -2.96 -5.27 16.80
N GLN A 281 -2.09 -4.26 16.71
CA GLN A 281 -2.50 -2.86 16.60
C GLN A 281 -3.29 -2.61 15.32
N ARG A 282 -2.84 -3.12 14.19
CA ARG A 282 -3.51 -2.97 12.89
C ARG A 282 -4.90 -3.60 12.89
N GLN A 283 -5.04 -4.82 13.39
CA GLN A 283 -6.35 -5.47 13.58
C GLN A 283 -7.27 -4.67 14.51
N LYS A 284 -6.74 -4.23 15.66
CA LYS A 284 -7.48 -3.44 16.66
C LYS A 284 -8.09 -2.19 16.02
N TRP A 285 -7.29 -1.43 15.27
CA TRP A 285 -7.75 -0.18 14.69
C TRP A 285 -8.68 -0.37 13.49
N PHE A 286 -8.43 -1.37 12.64
CA PHE A 286 -9.40 -1.75 11.61
C PHE A 286 -10.76 -2.11 12.21
N ARG A 287 -10.79 -2.94 13.26
CA ARG A 287 -12.02 -3.28 14.00
C ARG A 287 -12.65 -2.06 14.65
N ALA A 288 -11.87 -1.16 15.23
CA ALA A 288 -12.40 0.06 15.85
C ALA A 288 -13.21 0.90 14.84
N GLY A 289 -12.72 1.06 13.62
CA GLY A 289 -13.45 1.71 12.54
C GLY A 289 -14.70 0.94 12.13
N PHE A 290 -14.55 -0.37 11.90
CA PHE A 290 -15.66 -1.22 11.46
C PHE A 290 -16.79 -1.29 12.50
N ASP A 291 -16.48 -1.49 13.77
CA ASP A 291 -17.47 -1.69 14.83
C ASP A 291 -18.16 -0.38 15.22
N SER A 292 -17.42 0.74 15.28
CA SER A 292 -17.99 2.03 15.66
C SER A 292 -18.80 2.69 14.54
N GLY A 293 -18.28 2.70 13.33
CA GLY A 293 -18.81 3.51 12.23
C GLY A 293 -18.71 5.02 12.46
N ASP A 294 -17.90 5.45 13.42
CA ASP A 294 -17.69 6.86 13.81
C ASP A 294 -16.24 7.25 13.57
N ILE A 295 -16.02 8.30 12.77
CA ILE A 295 -14.69 8.81 12.46
C ILE A 295 -13.91 9.25 13.72
N ASN A 296 -14.62 9.68 14.77
CA ASN A 296 -13.99 10.07 16.02
C ASN A 296 -13.33 8.88 16.75
N ALA A 297 -13.77 7.65 16.50
CA ALA A 297 -13.12 6.44 17.03
C ALA A 297 -11.75 6.17 16.37
N CYS A 298 -11.40 6.87 15.30
CA CYS A 298 -10.14 6.74 14.56
C CYS A 298 -9.08 7.77 14.99
N ASP A 299 -9.24 8.45 16.12
CA ASP A 299 -8.23 9.39 16.60
C ASP A 299 -7.08 8.68 17.32
N THR A 300 -6.12 8.19 16.54
CA THR A 300 -4.91 7.51 17.04
C THR A 300 -3.92 8.46 17.72
N PHE A 301 -4.11 9.78 17.56
CA PHE A 301 -3.19 10.79 18.07
C PHE A 301 -3.58 11.32 19.46
N SER A 302 -4.82 11.07 19.91
CA SER A 302 -5.32 11.52 21.23
C SER A 302 -5.22 10.46 22.31
N VAL A 303 -4.84 9.22 21.97
CA VAL A 303 -4.68 8.12 22.94
C VAL A 303 -3.24 8.00 23.41
N ASP A 304 -3.04 7.60 24.66
CA ASP A 304 -1.70 7.42 25.23
C ASP A 304 -0.97 6.25 24.55
N GLU A 305 -1.69 5.14 24.30
CA GLU A 305 -1.18 3.93 23.64
C GLU A 305 -2.11 3.52 22.49
N VAL A 306 -1.54 3.24 21.34
CA VAL A 306 -2.25 2.76 20.14
C VAL A 306 -2.32 1.24 20.05
#